data_2763fd5dd0b31a952e6aac0b85bc7641
#
_entry.id   2763fd5dd0b31a952e6aac0b85bc7641
#
_cell.length_a   1.000
_cell.length_b   1.000
_cell.length_c   1.000
_cell.angle_alpha   90.00
_cell.angle_beta   90.00
_cell.angle_gamma   90.00
#
_symmetry.space_group_name_H-M   'P 1'
#
loop_
_entity.id
_entity.type
_entity.pdbx_description
1 polymer ?
#
loop_
_entity_poly.entity_id
_entity_poly.type
_entity_poly.pdbx_seq_one_letter_code
_entity_poly.pdbx_strand_id
1 'polypeptide(L)'
;LVEIESDIYFWIIKTLLPVISIFNINKHMKILISPSKTLSFDSEVNCEFKSESRLINETKVLHKILLDYTSEDLKNLMSVSDKIAELNYNRFKNWEDPNTSENSRQAVYAFKGDVYSGLDADTIDEDKFDYLQNSLRILSGYYGLLRPFDQILPYRLEMGTKLENENGNNLYKFWGDKITDVL
;
A
#
# COMPACT_ATOMS: atom_id res chain seq x y z
N LEU A 1 43.79 20.79 -12.45
CA LEU A 1 43.28 20.19 -11.19
C LEU A 1 43.26 21.31 -10.17
N VAL A 2 42.08 21.86 -9.89
CA VAL A 2 41.87 22.85 -8.83
C VAL A 2 41.48 22.06 -7.59
N GLU A 3 42.36 22.01 -6.59
CA GLU A 3 41.97 21.59 -5.25
C GLU A 3 41.00 22.63 -4.67
N ILE A 4 39.74 22.24 -4.55
CA ILE A 4 38.75 23.03 -3.81
C ILE A 4 38.96 22.67 -2.34
N GLU A 5 39.45 23.65 -1.57
CA GLU A 5 39.76 23.50 -0.16
C GLU A 5 38.57 23.03 0.63
N SER A 6 38.79 22.06 1.52
CA SER A 6 37.77 21.44 2.41
C SER A 6 36.96 22.44 3.22
N ASP A 7 37.48 23.62 3.44
CA ASP A 7 36.85 24.69 4.23
C ASP A 7 35.66 25.36 3.49
N ILE A 8 35.69 25.40 2.16
CA ILE A 8 34.55 25.92 1.35
C ILE A 8 33.37 24.97 1.41
N TYR A 9 33.61 23.66 1.36
CA TYR A 9 32.55 22.66 1.51
C TYR A 9 31.94 22.71 2.92
N PHE A 10 32.76 22.87 3.94
CA PHE A 10 32.31 22.94 5.33
C PHE A 10 31.52 24.24 5.60
N TRP A 11 31.90 25.34 4.97
CA TRP A 11 31.19 26.61 5.06
C TRP A 11 29.86 26.59 4.29
N ILE A 12 29.81 26.01 3.08
CA ILE A 12 28.60 25.78 2.31
C ILE A 12 27.60 24.90 3.06
N ILE A 13 28.07 23.83 3.67
CA ILE A 13 27.25 22.93 4.50
C ILE A 13 26.69 23.68 5.72
N LYS A 14 27.52 24.41 6.47
CA LYS A 14 27.07 25.17 7.65
C LYS A 14 26.12 26.32 7.34
N THR A 15 26.27 26.97 6.19
CA THR A 15 25.44 28.15 5.82
C THR A 15 24.16 27.76 5.08
N LEU A 16 24.16 26.66 4.30
CA LEU A 16 23.00 26.19 3.57
C LEU A 16 22.14 25.18 4.35
N LEU A 17 22.69 24.43 5.31
CA LEU A 17 21.90 23.53 6.16
C LEU A 17 20.72 24.21 6.88
N PRO A 18 20.83 25.41 7.46
CA PRO A 18 19.69 26.09 8.03
C PRO A 18 18.67 26.58 6.97
N VAL A 19 19.14 26.93 5.77
CA VAL A 19 18.27 27.36 4.65
C VAL A 19 17.58 26.15 4.02
N ILE A 20 18.26 25.02 3.93
CA ILE A 20 17.73 23.74 3.46
C ILE A 20 16.69 23.17 4.44
N SER A 21 16.85 23.40 5.75
CA SER A 21 15.84 23.00 6.76
C SER A 21 14.58 23.88 6.73
N ILE A 22 14.67 25.11 6.19
CA ILE A 22 13.52 26.01 6.00
C ILE A 22 12.74 25.63 4.72
N PHE A 23 13.42 25.15 3.68
CA PHE A 23 12.78 24.50 2.55
C PHE A 23 12.61 23.03 2.89
N ASN A 24 11.42 22.62 3.23
CA ASN A 24 10.92 21.28 3.58
C ASN A 24 11.28 20.24 2.49
N ILE A 25 12.59 19.99 2.24
CA ILE A 25 13.13 19.12 1.19
C ILE A 25 12.76 17.64 1.44
N ASN A 26 12.38 17.31 2.69
CA ASN A 26 11.92 15.96 3.05
C ASN A 26 10.51 15.63 2.52
N LYS A 27 9.85 16.54 1.81
CA LYS A 27 8.44 16.37 1.41
C LYS A 27 8.22 15.57 0.12
N HIS A 28 9.27 15.15 -0.58
CA HIS A 28 9.11 14.73 -1.98
C HIS A 28 9.58 13.33 -2.36
N MET A 29 10.28 12.59 -1.51
CA MET A 29 10.65 11.22 -1.85
C MET A 29 9.55 10.25 -1.45
N LYS A 30 9.00 9.56 -2.44
CA LYS A 30 8.07 8.44 -2.23
C LYS A 30 8.74 7.14 -2.67
N ILE A 31 8.62 6.13 -1.86
CA ILE A 31 9.08 4.78 -2.15
C ILE A 31 7.84 3.95 -2.45
N LEU A 32 7.73 3.43 -3.67
CA LEU A 32 6.63 2.56 -4.06
C LEU A 32 7.10 1.11 -4.03
N ILE A 33 6.34 0.27 -3.33
CA ILE A 33 6.56 -1.17 -3.30
C ILE A 33 5.31 -1.92 -3.76
N SER A 34 5.50 -3.15 -4.21
CA SER A 34 4.40 -4.05 -4.55
C SER A 34 3.83 -4.69 -3.29
N PRO A 35 2.53 -5.03 -3.25
CA PRO A 35 1.96 -5.86 -2.21
C PRO A 35 2.49 -7.28 -2.32
N SER A 36 2.39 -8.06 -1.26
CA SER A 36 2.69 -9.49 -1.31
C SER A 36 1.43 -10.31 -1.59
N LYS A 37 1.61 -11.45 -2.27
CA LYS A 37 0.56 -12.48 -2.42
C LYS A 37 0.27 -13.18 -1.09
N THR A 38 1.24 -13.18 -0.18
CA THR A 38 1.13 -13.75 1.17
C THR A 38 0.73 -12.68 2.16
N LEU A 39 -0.34 -12.97 2.89
CA LEU A 39 -0.87 -12.11 3.94
C LEU A 39 -0.91 -12.88 5.26
N SER A 40 -0.70 -12.18 6.38
CA SER A 40 -0.87 -12.72 7.74
C SER A 40 -1.76 -11.80 8.55
N PHE A 41 -2.77 -12.39 9.16
CA PHE A 41 -3.73 -11.73 10.05
C PHE A 41 -3.80 -12.42 11.42
N ASP A 42 -2.99 -13.47 11.63
CA ASP A 42 -3.05 -14.31 12.84
C ASP A 42 -2.09 -13.84 13.95
N SER A 43 -1.05 -13.03 13.60
CA SER A 43 -0.10 -12.54 14.62
C SER A 43 -0.66 -11.32 15.33
N GLU A 44 -0.37 -11.17 16.63
CA GLU A 44 -0.65 -9.92 17.32
C GLU A 44 0.22 -8.79 16.78
N VAL A 45 -0.35 -7.61 16.63
CA VAL A 45 0.35 -6.38 16.26
C VAL A 45 0.16 -5.38 17.38
N ASN A 46 1.25 -5.07 18.05
CA ASN A 46 1.26 -4.10 19.15
C ASN A 46 1.55 -2.69 18.62
N CYS A 47 0.64 -2.19 17.74
CA CYS A 47 0.74 -0.87 17.14
C CYS A 47 -0.65 -0.23 17.06
N GLU A 48 -0.83 0.85 17.80
CA GLU A 48 -2.10 1.61 17.81
C GLU A 48 -2.20 2.62 16.66
N PHE A 49 -1.08 2.95 16.00
CA PHE A 49 -1.07 3.89 14.88
C PHE A 49 -1.78 3.27 13.67
N LYS A 50 -2.91 3.88 13.27
CA LYS A 50 -3.76 3.40 12.16
C LYS A 50 -4.19 4.57 11.29
N SER A 51 -4.48 4.28 10.03
CA SER A 51 -5.05 5.25 9.09
C SER A 51 -6.05 4.58 8.15
N GLU A 52 -6.87 5.40 7.51
CA GLU A 52 -7.86 4.98 6.53
C GLU A 52 -7.28 5.05 5.12
N SER A 53 -7.58 4.04 4.28
CA SER A 53 -7.21 4.11 2.87
C SER A 53 -7.88 5.31 2.19
N ARG A 54 -7.08 6.12 1.49
CA ARG A 54 -7.56 7.31 0.77
C ARG A 54 -8.50 6.98 -0.39
N LEU A 55 -8.41 5.76 -0.92
CA LEU A 55 -9.17 5.27 -2.06
C LEU A 55 -10.21 4.21 -1.65
N ILE A 56 -10.70 4.26 -0.41
CA ILE A 56 -11.66 3.27 0.10
C ILE A 56 -12.99 3.29 -0.66
N ASN A 57 -13.42 4.43 -1.17
CA ASN A 57 -14.65 4.53 -1.94
C ASN A 57 -14.53 3.80 -3.28
N GLU A 58 -13.41 3.91 -3.95
CA GLU A 58 -13.07 3.17 -5.16
C GLU A 58 -12.95 1.68 -4.88
N THR A 59 -12.36 1.32 -3.74
CA THR A 59 -12.33 -0.09 -3.28
C THR A 59 -13.74 -0.65 -3.12
N LYS A 60 -14.68 0.12 -2.55
CA LYS A 60 -16.09 -0.27 -2.44
C LYS A 60 -16.77 -0.47 -3.80
N VAL A 61 -16.37 0.27 -4.82
CA VAL A 61 -16.85 0.05 -6.21
C VAL A 61 -16.32 -1.26 -6.78
N LEU A 62 -14.99 -1.50 -6.66
CA LEU A 62 -14.41 -2.79 -7.08
C LEU A 62 -14.99 -3.97 -6.31
N HIS A 63 -15.23 -3.79 -5.02
CA HIS A 63 -15.85 -4.82 -4.19
C HIS A 63 -17.23 -5.21 -4.74
N LYS A 64 -18.09 -4.24 -5.07
CA LYS A 64 -19.40 -4.51 -5.65
C LYS A 64 -19.33 -5.32 -6.94
N ILE A 65 -18.37 -5.00 -7.82
CA ILE A 65 -18.14 -5.77 -9.06
C ILE A 65 -17.75 -7.22 -8.71
N LEU A 66 -16.84 -7.42 -7.76
CA LEU A 66 -16.35 -8.75 -7.38
C LEU A 66 -17.39 -9.62 -6.66
N LEU A 67 -18.43 -9.01 -6.06
CA LEU A 67 -19.54 -9.74 -5.45
C LEU A 67 -20.37 -10.53 -6.47
N ASP A 68 -20.38 -10.12 -7.74
CA ASP A 68 -21.10 -10.80 -8.81
C ASP A 68 -20.35 -12.02 -9.37
N TYR A 69 -19.05 -12.18 -9.00
CA TYR A 69 -18.21 -13.28 -9.44
C TYR A 69 -18.43 -14.52 -8.60
N THR A 70 -18.52 -15.68 -9.25
CA THR A 70 -18.43 -16.99 -8.59
C THR A 70 -16.98 -17.38 -8.28
N SER A 71 -16.77 -18.44 -7.50
CA SER A 71 -15.42 -18.97 -7.26
C SER A 71 -14.75 -19.39 -8.57
N GLU A 72 -15.48 -19.99 -9.53
CA GLU A 72 -14.93 -20.37 -10.82
C GLU A 72 -14.57 -19.14 -11.69
N ASP A 73 -15.37 -18.08 -11.65
CA ASP A 73 -15.04 -16.84 -12.34
C ASP A 73 -13.76 -16.21 -11.77
N LEU A 74 -13.62 -16.19 -10.44
CA LEU A 74 -12.40 -15.69 -9.78
C LEU A 74 -11.17 -16.54 -10.09
N LYS A 75 -11.33 -17.87 -10.20
CA LYS A 75 -10.26 -18.76 -10.63
C LYS A 75 -9.73 -18.38 -12.01
N ASN A 76 -10.65 -18.18 -12.96
CA ASN A 76 -10.30 -17.80 -14.33
C ASN A 76 -9.72 -16.38 -14.40
N LEU A 77 -10.36 -15.42 -13.72
CA LEU A 77 -9.93 -14.01 -13.68
C LEU A 77 -8.51 -13.84 -13.15
N MET A 78 -8.19 -14.54 -12.05
CA MET A 78 -6.89 -14.41 -11.36
C MET A 78 -5.87 -15.47 -11.77
N SER A 79 -6.27 -16.47 -12.58
CA SER A 79 -5.44 -17.62 -12.98
C SER A 79 -4.82 -18.35 -11.75
N VAL A 80 -5.68 -18.73 -10.82
CA VAL A 80 -5.29 -19.36 -9.55
C VAL A 80 -5.92 -20.76 -9.41
N SER A 81 -5.47 -21.53 -8.40
CA SER A 81 -6.07 -22.82 -8.06
C SER A 81 -7.47 -22.67 -7.46
N ASP A 82 -8.29 -23.74 -7.52
CA ASP A 82 -9.63 -23.79 -6.92
C ASP A 82 -9.60 -23.35 -5.44
N LYS A 83 -8.63 -23.87 -4.67
CA LYS A 83 -8.47 -23.51 -3.26
C LYS A 83 -8.26 -22.00 -3.04
N ILE A 84 -7.46 -21.35 -3.89
CA ILE A 84 -7.22 -19.90 -3.77
C ILE A 84 -8.42 -19.12 -4.26
N ALA A 85 -9.11 -19.58 -5.29
CA ALA A 85 -10.33 -18.95 -5.79
C ALA A 85 -11.43 -18.98 -4.73
N GLU A 86 -11.70 -20.14 -4.13
CA GLU A 86 -12.68 -20.31 -3.06
C GLU A 86 -12.36 -19.45 -1.83
N LEU A 87 -11.08 -19.44 -1.41
CA LEU A 87 -10.64 -18.57 -0.32
C LEU A 87 -10.95 -17.10 -0.60
N ASN A 88 -10.69 -16.62 -1.81
CA ASN A 88 -10.92 -15.21 -2.14
C ASN A 88 -12.40 -14.90 -2.40
N TYR A 89 -13.16 -15.85 -2.93
CA TYR A 89 -14.61 -15.74 -2.99
C TYR A 89 -15.20 -15.49 -1.59
N ASN A 90 -14.80 -16.29 -0.61
CA ASN A 90 -15.25 -16.12 0.78
C ASN A 90 -14.76 -14.79 1.39
N ARG A 91 -13.54 -14.37 1.09
CA ARG A 91 -13.02 -13.07 1.52
C ARG A 91 -13.84 -11.90 0.97
N PHE A 92 -14.19 -11.92 -0.32
CA PHE A 92 -15.04 -10.89 -0.90
C PHE A 92 -16.48 -10.94 -0.38
N LYS A 93 -17.06 -12.13 -0.17
CA LYS A 93 -18.40 -12.24 0.41
C LYS A 93 -18.50 -11.73 1.85
N ASN A 94 -17.44 -11.86 2.62
CA ASN A 94 -17.37 -11.44 4.02
C ASN A 94 -16.64 -10.10 4.21
N TRP A 95 -16.35 -9.39 3.12
CA TRP A 95 -15.65 -8.12 3.22
C TRP A 95 -16.56 -7.05 3.85
N GLU A 96 -15.98 -6.30 4.75
CA GLU A 96 -16.59 -5.15 5.42
C GLU A 96 -15.67 -3.93 5.34
N ASP A 97 -16.09 -2.78 5.84
CA ASP A 97 -15.22 -1.60 5.83
C ASP A 97 -14.03 -1.83 6.78
N PRO A 98 -12.77 -1.84 6.26
CA PRO A 98 -11.60 -2.08 7.10
C PRO A 98 -11.43 -1.08 8.24
N ASN A 99 -11.98 0.12 8.09
CA ASN A 99 -11.83 1.18 9.09
C ASN A 99 -12.68 0.93 10.35
N THR A 100 -13.70 0.08 10.23
CA THR A 100 -14.61 -0.29 11.33
C THR A 100 -14.49 -1.75 11.75
N SER A 101 -13.78 -2.56 10.97
CA SER A 101 -13.61 -3.98 11.22
C SER A 101 -12.55 -4.26 12.29
N GLU A 102 -12.88 -5.10 13.27
CA GLU A 102 -11.92 -5.63 14.24
C GLU A 102 -10.93 -6.62 13.59
N ASN A 103 -11.30 -7.19 12.43
CA ASN A 103 -10.48 -8.13 11.67
C ASN A 103 -9.49 -7.45 10.71
N SER A 104 -9.47 -6.12 10.68
CA SER A 104 -8.55 -5.36 9.84
C SER A 104 -7.15 -5.29 10.44
N ARG A 105 -6.17 -5.02 9.57
CA ARG A 105 -4.77 -4.85 9.96
C ARG A 105 -4.11 -3.77 9.10
N GLN A 106 -3.14 -3.07 9.69
CA GLN A 106 -2.31 -2.13 8.93
C GLN A 106 -1.57 -2.87 7.80
N ALA A 107 -1.54 -2.28 6.62
CA ALA A 107 -1.00 -2.91 5.42
C ALA A 107 0.45 -3.39 5.60
N VAL A 108 1.30 -2.60 6.28
CA VAL A 108 2.71 -2.93 6.50
C VAL A 108 2.90 -4.20 7.34
N TYR A 109 1.98 -4.50 8.26
CA TYR A 109 2.02 -5.71 9.08
C TYR A 109 1.26 -6.87 8.44
N ALA A 110 0.31 -6.58 7.56
CA ALA A 110 -0.49 -7.60 6.88
C ALA A 110 0.29 -8.31 5.77
N PHE A 111 1.06 -7.58 4.95
CA PHE A 111 1.83 -8.17 3.87
C PHE A 111 3.08 -8.90 4.40
N LYS A 112 3.40 -10.06 3.81
CA LYS A 112 4.57 -10.87 4.13
C LYS A 112 5.37 -11.18 2.85
N GLY A 113 6.63 -11.52 2.99
CA GLY A 113 7.55 -11.79 1.89
C GLY A 113 8.82 -10.95 1.98
N ASP A 114 9.78 -11.15 1.07
CA ASP A 114 11.14 -10.65 1.20
C ASP A 114 11.24 -9.13 1.41
N VAL A 115 10.43 -8.36 0.68
CA VAL A 115 10.41 -6.89 0.83
C VAL A 115 9.96 -6.49 2.22
N TYR A 116 8.93 -7.13 2.75
CA TYR A 116 8.36 -6.83 4.07
C TYR A 116 9.22 -7.40 5.20
N SER A 117 9.87 -8.54 4.97
CA SER A 117 10.87 -9.08 5.90
C SER A 117 12.11 -8.19 5.97
N GLY A 118 12.52 -7.59 4.84
CA GLY A 118 13.62 -6.63 4.81
C GLY A 118 13.27 -5.28 5.43
N LEU A 119 12.00 -4.86 5.33
CA LEU A 119 11.49 -3.65 6.00
C LEU A 119 11.42 -3.83 7.51
N ASP A 120 11.07 -5.04 7.97
CA ASP A 120 10.97 -5.45 9.37
C ASP A 120 10.22 -4.43 10.25
N ALA A 121 8.95 -4.18 9.87
CA ALA A 121 8.14 -3.10 10.44
C ALA A 121 7.97 -3.20 11.96
N ASP A 122 8.10 -4.41 12.53
CA ASP A 122 8.00 -4.66 13.97
C ASP A 122 9.19 -4.06 14.75
N THR A 123 10.29 -3.73 14.08
CA THR A 123 11.50 -3.12 14.70
C THR A 123 11.57 -1.60 14.54
N ILE A 124 10.60 -1.00 13.84
CA ILE A 124 10.59 0.44 13.59
C ILE A 124 10.04 1.17 14.81
N ASP A 125 10.84 2.08 15.37
CA ASP A 125 10.44 2.93 16.48
C ASP A 125 9.24 3.83 16.13
N GLU A 126 8.35 4.09 17.08
CA GLU A 126 7.13 4.88 16.88
C GLU A 126 7.42 6.31 16.41
N ASP A 127 8.54 6.90 16.82
CA ASP A 127 8.96 8.24 16.38
C ASP A 127 9.27 8.33 14.87
N LYS A 128 9.37 7.18 14.18
CA LYS A 128 9.56 7.05 12.73
C LYS A 128 8.27 6.77 11.97
N PHE A 129 7.16 6.52 12.64
CA PHE A 129 5.90 6.14 11.98
C PHE A 129 5.37 7.22 11.04
N ASP A 130 5.45 8.48 11.43
CA ASP A 130 5.08 9.60 10.56
C ASP A 130 5.94 9.67 9.30
N TYR A 131 7.26 9.43 9.43
CA TYR A 131 8.15 9.40 8.28
C TYR A 131 7.82 8.23 7.35
N LEU A 132 7.63 7.03 7.90
CA LEU A 132 7.23 5.85 7.13
C LEU A 132 5.90 6.07 6.42
N GLN A 133 4.87 6.55 7.15
CA GLN A 133 3.53 6.85 6.65
C GLN A 133 3.55 7.88 5.51
N ASN A 134 4.47 8.83 5.56
CA ASN A 134 4.59 9.86 4.55
C ASN A 134 5.44 9.45 3.35
N SER A 135 6.39 8.52 3.51
CA SER A 135 7.38 8.18 2.49
C SER A 135 7.07 6.90 1.73
N LEU A 136 6.51 5.87 2.38
CA LEU A 136 6.25 4.57 1.77
C LEU A 136 4.83 4.49 1.19
N ARG A 137 4.71 3.84 0.04
CA ARG A 137 3.44 3.53 -0.65
C ARG A 137 3.44 2.08 -1.11
N ILE A 138 2.28 1.43 -1.01
CA ILE A 138 2.08 0.04 -1.46
C ILE A 138 1.05 0.07 -2.59
N LEU A 139 1.45 -0.33 -3.80
CA LEU A 139 0.60 -0.29 -4.99
C LEU A 139 -0.28 -1.53 -5.07
N SER A 140 -1.52 -1.42 -4.63
CA SER A 140 -2.49 -2.51 -4.53
C SER A 140 -3.49 -2.53 -5.69
N GLY A 141 -3.75 -3.71 -6.25
CA GLY A 141 -4.81 -3.87 -7.26
C GLY A 141 -6.21 -3.65 -6.69
N TYR A 142 -6.44 -3.94 -5.41
CA TYR A 142 -7.75 -3.84 -4.77
C TYR A 142 -7.96 -2.51 -4.04
N TYR A 143 -6.96 -2.00 -3.32
CA TYR A 143 -7.03 -0.76 -2.54
C TYR A 143 -6.39 0.45 -3.25
N GLY A 144 -5.86 0.28 -4.47
CA GLY A 144 -5.15 1.33 -5.20
C GLY A 144 -3.80 1.66 -4.60
N LEU A 145 -3.68 2.76 -3.88
CA LEU A 145 -2.45 3.20 -3.24
C LEU A 145 -2.62 3.24 -1.72
N LEU A 146 -1.98 2.31 -1.04
CA LEU A 146 -1.97 2.24 0.41
C LEU A 146 -0.76 2.96 0.99
N ARG A 147 -0.95 3.56 2.16
CA ARG A 147 0.11 3.96 3.08
C ARG A 147 0.39 2.80 4.05
N PRO A 148 1.53 2.75 4.71
CA PRO A 148 1.91 1.65 5.61
C PRO A 148 0.85 1.26 6.64
N PHE A 149 0.25 2.25 7.29
CA PHE A 149 -0.69 2.02 8.40
C PHE A 149 -2.15 2.10 7.99
N ASP A 150 -2.46 2.13 6.68
CA ASP A 150 -3.84 2.03 6.21
C ASP A 150 -4.40 0.65 6.53
N GLN A 151 -5.61 0.62 7.09
CA GLN A 151 -6.31 -0.60 7.47
C GLN A 151 -6.77 -1.37 6.22
N ILE A 152 -6.49 -2.65 6.18
CA ILE A 152 -6.91 -3.55 5.11
C ILE A 152 -7.52 -4.84 5.68
N LEU A 153 -8.34 -5.50 4.89
CA LEU A 153 -8.77 -6.89 5.08
C LEU A 153 -8.05 -7.81 4.09
N PRO A 154 -7.98 -9.13 4.36
CA PRO A 154 -7.31 -10.06 3.46
C PRO A 154 -7.99 -10.12 2.09
N TYR A 155 -7.19 -10.05 1.03
CA TYR A 155 -7.66 -10.10 -0.36
C TYR A 155 -6.58 -10.68 -1.27
N ARG A 156 -6.96 -10.99 -2.51
CA ARG A 156 -6.03 -11.19 -3.62
C ARG A 156 -6.65 -10.59 -4.87
N LEU A 157 -6.03 -9.54 -5.37
CA LEU A 157 -6.32 -8.93 -6.65
C LEU A 157 -5.08 -8.19 -7.13
N GLU A 158 -4.44 -8.71 -8.19
CA GLU A 158 -3.21 -8.12 -8.73
C GLU A 158 -3.56 -6.97 -9.67
N MET A 159 -2.72 -5.92 -9.74
CA MET A 159 -2.94 -4.75 -10.59
C MET A 159 -3.09 -5.10 -12.07
N GLY A 160 -2.43 -6.17 -12.54
CA GLY A 160 -2.54 -6.67 -13.90
C GLY A 160 -3.84 -7.41 -14.24
N THR A 161 -4.76 -7.58 -13.29
CA THR A 161 -6.01 -8.33 -13.48
C THR A 161 -6.92 -7.64 -14.51
N LYS A 162 -7.45 -8.43 -15.43
CA LYS A 162 -8.38 -7.99 -16.48
C LYS A 162 -9.83 -7.98 -15.98
N LEU A 163 -10.09 -7.20 -14.93
CA LEU A 163 -11.42 -7.02 -14.38
C LEU A 163 -12.19 -5.99 -15.20
N GLU A 164 -13.28 -6.40 -15.82
CA GLU A 164 -14.18 -5.48 -16.53
C GLU A 164 -14.86 -4.52 -15.53
N ASN A 165 -14.95 -3.26 -15.91
CA ASN A 165 -15.48 -2.18 -15.10
C ASN A 165 -15.97 -1.03 -16.00
N GLU A 166 -16.63 -0.04 -15.44
CA GLU A 166 -17.19 1.09 -16.19
C GLU A 166 -16.15 1.89 -17.00
N ASN A 167 -14.87 1.89 -16.56
CA ASN A 167 -13.78 2.62 -17.22
C ASN A 167 -13.03 1.77 -18.27
N GLY A 168 -13.31 0.46 -18.33
CA GLY A 168 -12.71 -0.46 -19.30
C GLY A 168 -12.51 -1.87 -18.76
N ASN A 169 -11.62 -2.61 -19.37
CA ASN A 169 -11.47 -4.07 -19.19
C ASN A 169 -10.27 -4.49 -18.32
N ASN A 170 -9.76 -3.63 -17.48
CA ASN A 170 -8.68 -3.94 -16.56
C ASN A 170 -8.57 -2.92 -15.42
N LEU A 171 -7.79 -3.24 -14.40
CA LEU A 171 -7.61 -2.37 -13.23
C LEU A 171 -6.78 -1.11 -13.54
N TYR A 172 -5.90 -1.11 -14.52
CA TYR A 172 -5.19 0.11 -14.91
C TYR A 172 -6.17 1.19 -15.38
N LYS A 173 -7.19 0.80 -16.16
CA LYS A 173 -8.23 1.74 -16.58
C LYS A 173 -9.17 2.14 -15.46
N PHE A 174 -9.48 1.21 -14.55
CA PHE A 174 -10.28 1.52 -13.37
C PHE A 174 -9.62 2.58 -12.49
N TRP A 175 -8.34 2.37 -12.18
CA TRP A 175 -7.60 3.29 -11.33
C TRP A 175 -7.27 4.60 -12.04
N GLY A 176 -6.90 4.58 -13.35
CA GLY A 176 -6.58 5.78 -14.14
C GLY A 176 -5.65 6.71 -13.37
N ASP A 177 -6.02 7.98 -13.27
CA ASP A 177 -5.23 9.01 -12.58
C ASP A 177 -5.44 9.03 -11.05
N LYS A 178 -6.42 8.30 -10.51
CA LYS A 178 -6.77 8.31 -9.08
C LYS A 178 -5.57 7.98 -8.17
N ILE A 179 -4.69 7.08 -8.62
CA ILE A 179 -3.48 6.70 -7.86
C ILE A 179 -2.47 7.84 -7.83
N THR A 180 -2.28 8.54 -8.95
CA THR A 180 -1.35 9.68 -9.03
C THR A 180 -1.86 10.90 -8.30
N ASP A 181 -3.17 11.09 -8.25
CA ASP A 181 -3.82 12.20 -7.53
C ASP A 181 -3.63 12.14 -6.01
N VAL A 182 -3.42 10.92 -5.47
CA VAL A 182 -3.23 10.69 -4.02
C VAL A 182 -1.78 10.35 -3.65
N LEU A 183 -0.86 10.25 -4.62
CA LEU A 183 0.57 9.97 -4.39
C LEU A 183 1.29 11.18 -3.77
#